data_a4ecfdab37dd653408f5d21eea2eb3dd
#
_entry.id   a4ecfdab37dd653408f5d21eea2eb3dd
#
_cell.length_a   1.000
_cell.length_b   1.000
_cell.length_c   1.000
_cell.angle_alpha   90.00
_cell.angle_beta   90.00
_cell.angle_gamma   90.00
#
_symmetry.space_group_name_H-M   'P 1'
#
loop_
_entity.id
_entity.type
_entity.pdbx_description
1 polymer ?
#
loop_
_entity_poly.entity_id
_entity_poly.type
_entity_poly.pdbx_seq_one_letter_code
_entity_poly.pdbx_strand_id
1 'polypeptide(L)'
;MSIKMYVNGSDRKGHINPEIYGHFSEHLGRCIYNGIYVGEDSNIPNTKGIRNDIVEAFKNIKMPVLRWPGGCFADEYHWKDGIGEKSQRKKMINTHWGGVTEDNSFGTHEFFDFCEMVGCEPYLSGNLGSGTVREMSEWIEYITSDNDSPMTQLRKKNGREKPWKLKYLGVGNESWGCGGNMSPEQYSALYKQYQTYCRNYGTNQLYKVACGPNGDDYNWTKVITENITPWHTNAVSLHYYTVPTGKWEDKGNATGFTDEEYYITLEKTWYMETLVKRHCDILNVNNPENNIKLVVDEWGTWYNVEEGTNPGFLFQQNTMRDAMVASINLNIFNNHCDRISMANLAQAVNVLQALILTEGERMILTPTYHVFDLYKNHQNAELCYSSIADEKQEGYNLPVISQSVSVNSDNEMTLTVSNCSLTECKTIEADICGFSFDSVRARILSAESNAHNTFDEPENVTITEFDKITKIDSGITFTLPPCSVVEIILS
;
A
#
# COMPACT_ATOMS: atom_id res chain seq x y z
N MET A 1 1.69 -25.46 25.09
CA MET A 1 0.21 -25.53 24.97
C MET A 1 -0.16 -25.03 23.59
N SER A 2 -1.26 -25.56 23.00
CA SER A 2 -1.77 -25.03 21.74
C SER A 2 -2.56 -23.74 21.97
N ILE A 3 -2.42 -22.79 21.06
CA ILE A 3 -3.22 -21.56 21.04
C ILE A 3 -4.54 -21.89 20.33
N LYS A 4 -5.65 -21.57 20.95
CA LYS A 4 -6.97 -21.79 20.35
C LYS A 4 -7.33 -20.63 19.40
N MET A 5 -7.75 -20.98 18.20
CA MET A 5 -8.31 -20.10 17.21
C MET A 5 -9.73 -20.57 16.83
N TYR A 6 -10.66 -19.64 16.73
CA TYR A 6 -12.03 -19.93 16.30
C TYR A 6 -12.32 -19.22 15.00
N VAL A 7 -12.90 -19.94 14.05
CA VAL A 7 -13.30 -19.42 12.75
C VAL A 7 -14.77 -19.79 12.49
N ASN A 8 -15.57 -18.80 12.12
CA ASN A 8 -16.93 -19.03 11.67
C ASN A 8 -17.08 -18.62 10.20
N GLY A 9 -16.99 -19.61 9.30
CA GLY A 9 -17.11 -19.39 7.88
C GLY A 9 -18.50 -18.95 7.40
N SER A 10 -19.55 -19.06 8.22
CA SER A 10 -20.88 -18.55 7.90
C SER A 10 -21.10 -17.11 8.35
N ASP A 11 -20.30 -16.58 9.29
CA ASP A 11 -20.41 -15.23 9.82
C ASP A 11 -19.50 -14.28 9.00
N ARG A 12 -20.03 -13.71 7.93
CA ARG A 12 -19.34 -12.75 7.06
C ARG A 12 -19.37 -11.36 7.68
N LYS A 13 -18.19 -10.72 7.79
CA LYS A 13 -18.01 -9.41 8.43
C LYS A 13 -17.90 -8.25 7.44
N GLY A 14 -17.55 -8.52 6.20
CA GLY A 14 -17.43 -7.52 5.17
C GLY A 14 -16.66 -8.02 3.96
N HIS A 15 -16.67 -7.22 2.92
CA HIS A 15 -15.94 -7.47 1.68
C HIS A 15 -14.54 -6.88 1.77
N ILE A 16 -13.51 -7.69 1.52
CA ILE A 16 -12.12 -7.24 1.44
C ILE A 16 -11.90 -6.66 0.05
N ASN A 17 -11.88 -5.33 -0.04
CA ASN A 17 -11.59 -4.65 -1.30
C ASN A 17 -10.17 -5.00 -1.76
N PRO A 18 -9.96 -5.30 -3.05
CA PRO A 18 -8.61 -5.61 -3.56
C PRO A 18 -7.65 -4.45 -3.34
N GLU A 19 -8.12 -3.20 -3.36
CA GLU A 19 -7.31 -2.00 -3.19
C GLU A 19 -6.63 -1.90 -1.80
N ILE A 20 -7.00 -2.73 -0.82
CA ILE A 20 -6.25 -2.90 0.45
C ILE A 20 -4.81 -3.38 0.17
N TYR A 21 -4.58 -4.04 -0.96
CA TYR A 21 -3.29 -4.55 -1.42
C TYR A 21 -2.60 -3.61 -2.43
N GLY A 22 -2.92 -2.32 -2.35
CA GLY A 22 -2.35 -1.28 -3.21
C GLY A 22 -0.91 -0.91 -2.87
N HIS A 23 -0.32 -0.18 -3.80
CA HIS A 23 1.06 0.29 -3.69
C HIS A 23 1.18 1.75 -4.04
N PHE A 24 2.31 2.34 -3.66
CA PHE A 24 2.64 3.72 -3.88
C PHE A 24 3.93 3.85 -4.67
N SER A 25 3.94 4.74 -5.65
CA SER A 25 5.12 5.13 -6.41
C SER A 25 5.24 6.65 -6.47
N GLU A 26 6.44 7.15 -6.33
CA GLU A 26 6.72 8.57 -6.28
C GLU A 26 7.94 8.91 -7.13
N HIS A 27 8.02 10.11 -7.66
CA HIS A 27 9.26 10.68 -8.20
C HIS A 27 10.25 10.92 -7.07
N LEU A 28 10.72 9.84 -6.48
CA LEU A 28 11.61 9.77 -5.35
C LEU A 28 12.70 8.74 -5.62
N GLY A 29 13.95 9.13 -5.46
CA GLY A 29 15.09 8.23 -5.59
C GLY A 29 15.06 7.45 -6.91
N ARG A 30 15.06 6.12 -6.80
CA ARG A 30 15.00 5.20 -7.94
C ARG A 30 13.68 4.44 -8.03
N CYS A 31 12.57 5.00 -7.51
CA CYS A 31 11.27 4.34 -7.63
C CYS A 31 10.81 4.34 -9.10
N ILE A 32 10.83 5.51 -9.73
CA ILE A 32 10.44 5.67 -11.15
C ILE A 32 11.65 5.45 -12.05
N TYR A 33 12.61 6.38 -12.08
CA TYR A 33 13.79 6.28 -12.94
C TYR A 33 14.79 5.26 -12.40
N ASN A 34 15.27 4.36 -13.29
CA ASN A 34 16.08 3.19 -12.95
C ASN A 34 15.39 2.17 -12.01
N GLY A 35 14.11 2.37 -11.76
CA GLY A 35 13.19 1.43 -11.14
C GLY A 35 12.15 0.99 -12.17
N ILE A 36 10.93 1.51 -12.08
CA ILE A 36 9.82 1.18 -12.99
C ILE A 36 10.17 1.54 -14.45
N TYR A 37 10.84 2.67 -14.66
CA TYR A 37 11.11 3.24 -15.98
C TYR A 37 12.62 3.37 -16.25
N VAL A 38 13.05 2.83 -17.39
CA VAL A 38 14.46 2.83 -17.81
C VAL A 38 14.69 3.55 -19.15
N GLY A 39 13.60 4.01 -19.80
CA GLY A 39 13.65 4.60 -21.13
C GLY A 39 13.61 3.56 -22.25
N GLU A 40 13.09 3.98 -23.40
CA GLU A 40 12.84 3.08 -24.55
C GLU A 40 14.15 2.56 -25.18
N ASP A 41 15.22 3.35 -25.13
CA ASP A 41 16.53 3.02 -25.68
C ASP A 41 17.41 2.17 -24.74
N SER A 42 16.88 1.79 -23.56
CA SER A 42 17.61 0.96 -22.59
C SER A 42 17.83 -0.45 -23.11
N ASN A 43 19.02 -1.03 -22.81
CA ASN A 43 19.29 -2.45 -23.05
C ASN A 43 18.54 -3.38 -22.08
N ILE A 44 17.98 -2.86 -20.98
CA ILE A 44 17.13 -3.61 -20.06
C ILE A 44 15.82 -3.94 -20.76
N PRO A 45 15.35 -5.20 -20.73
CA PRO A 45 14.09 -5.58 -21.38
C PRO A 45 12.93 -4.71 -20.91
N ASN A 46 12.37 -3.95 -21.86
CA ASN A 46 11.32 -2.98 -21.57
C ASN A 46 10.28 -2.92 -22.69
N THR A 47 9.12 -2.38 -22.34
CA THR A 47 8.06 -2.01 -23.30
C THR A 47 7.75 -0.54 -23.07
N LYS A 48 7.97 0.31 -24.07
CA LYS A 48 7.81 1.77 -23.96
C LYS A 48 8.66 2.40 -22.84
N GLY A 49 9.82 1.83 -22.54
CA GLY A 49 10.69 2.26 -21.46
C GLY A 49 10.35 1.71 -20.07
N ILE A 50 9.26 0.98 -19.93
CA ILE A 50 8.81 0.34 -18.69
C ILE A 50 9.42 -1.06 -18.58
N ARG A 51 10.04 -1.41 -17.45
CA ARG A 51 10.67 -2.71 -17.23
C ARG A 51 9.65 -3.85 -17.26
N ASN A 52 9.90 -4.85 -18.11
CA ASN A 52 8.99 -5.99 -18.26
C ASN A 52 8.99 -6.91 -17.03
N ASP A 53 10.13 -7.10 -16.37
CA ASP A 53 10.26 -7.92 -15.18
C ASP A 53 9.45 -7.37 -14.01
N ILE A 54 9.45 -6.05 -13.81
CA ILE A 54 8.64 -5.37 -12.79
C ILE A 54 7.13 -5.54 -13.10
N VAL A 55 6.74 -5.37 -14.36
CA VAL A 55 5.35 -5.57 -14.78
C VAL A 55 4.87 -7.00 -14.43
N GLU A 56 5.68 -8.02 -14.76
CA GLU A 56 5.33 -9.40 -14.48
C GLU A 56 5.29 -9.71 -12.96
N ALA A 57 6.22 -9.15 -12.19
CA ALA A 57 6.20 -9.29 -10.74
C ALA A 57 4.90 -8.71 -10.12
N PHE A 58 4.47 -7.54 -10.56
CA PHE A 58 3.22 -6.93 -10.05
C PHE A 58 1.96 -7.66 -10.52
N LYS A 59 1.95 -8.22 -11.74
CA LYS A 59 0.87 -9.10 -12.18
C LYS A 59 0.73 -10.34 -11.30
N ASN A 60 1.85 -10.96 -10.92
CA ASN A 60 1.85 -12.17 -10.11
C ASN A 60 1.17 -11.97 -8.75
N ILE A 61 1.39 -10.83 -8.10
CA ILE A 61 0.74 -10.49 -6.83
C ILE A 61 -0.64 -9.87 -7.01
N LYS A 62 -1.14 -9.75 -8.26
CA LYS A 62 -2.42 -9.13 -8.62
C LYS A 62 -2.52 -7.71 -8.07
N MET A 63 -1.48 -6.87 -8.25
CA MET A 63 -1.49 -5.49 -7.78
C MET A 63 -2.75 -4.76 -8.24
N PRO A 64 -3.63 -4.29 -7.32
CA PRO A 64 -4.95 -3.79 -7.70
C PRO A 64 -4.95 -2.29 -8.03
N VAL A 65 -4.08 -1.52 -7.40
CA VAL A 65 -4.01 -0.06 -7.53
C VAL A 65 -2.59 0.44 -7.30
N LEU A 66 -2.18 1.45 -8.06
CA LEU A 66 -0.93 2.16 -7.88
C LEU A 66 -1.16 3.67 -7.73
N ARG A 67 -0.67 4.25 -6.64
CA ARG A 67 -0.71 5.68 -6.35
C ARG A 67 0.51 6.39 -6.95
N TRP A 68 0.29 7.55 -7.62
CA TRP A 68 1.29 8.37 -8.31
C TRP A 68 0.76 9.81 -8.49
N PRO A 69 1.55 10.88 -8.67
CA PRO A 69 3.00 10.95 -8.90
C PRO A 69 3.83 11.01 -7.62
N GLY A 70 3.21 11.01 -6.47
CA GLY A 70 3.92 11.08 -5.22
C GLY A 70 3.04 11.29 -4.02
N GLY A 71 3.74 11.42 -2.91
CA GLY A 71 3.40 12.07 -1.67
C GLY A 71 3.73 13.56 -1.78
N CYS A 72 4.83 14.00 -1.11
CA CYS A 72 5.25 15.41 -1.14
C CYS A 72 5.54 15.94 -2.55
N PHE A 73 6.07 15.12 -3.44
CA PHE A 73 6.32 15.51 -4.83
C PHE A 73 5.04 15.91 -5.57
N ALA A 74 3.89 15.31 -5.24
CA ALA A 74 2.62 15.61 -5.89
C ALA A 74 2.22 17.07 -5.80
N ASP A 75 2.53 17.74 -4.67
CA ASP A 75 2.18 19.15 -4.44
C ASP A 75 3.13 20.17 -5.08
N GLU A 76 4.18 19.68 -5.77
CA GLU A 76 5.03 20.47 -6.66
C GLU A 76 4.93 20.03 -8.14
N TYR A 77 4.21 18.94 -8.43
CA TYR A 77 4.09 18.38 -9.78
C TYR A 77 3.03 19.10 -10.61
N HIS A 78 3.46 19.67 -11.72
CA HIS A 78 2.60 20.27 -12.74
C HIS A 78 2.44 19.31 -13.93
N TRP A 79 1.33 18.61 -14.01
CA TRP A 79 1.10 17.50 -14.93
C TRP A 79 1.36 17.80 -16.41
N LYS A 80 1.18 19.07 -16.83
CA LYS A 80 1.46 19.51 -18.20
C LYS A 80 2.95 19.46 -18.55
N ASP A 81 3.81 19.52 -17.54
CA ASP A 81 5.26 19.40 -17.73
C ASP A 81 5.67 17.97 -18.09
N GLY A 82 4.83 16.96 -17.75
CA GLY A 82 5.04 15.53 -18.00
C GLY A 82 4.29 14.96 -19.20
N ILE A 83 3.80 15.78 -20.15
CA ILE A 83 3.11 15.31 -21.35
C ILE A 83 3.74 15.86 -22.64
N GLY A 84 3.38 15.28 -23.78
CA GLY A 84 3.91 15.64 -25.10
C GLY A 84 5.29 15.03 -25.36
N GLU A 85 5.99 15.58 -26.37
CA GLU A 85 7.32 15.14 -26.78
C GLU A 85 8.31 15.16 -25.60
N LYS A 86 8.92 14.01 -25.26
CA LYS A 86 9.80 13.86 -24.07
C LYS A 86 10.98 14.85 -24.09
N SER A 87 11.55 15.11 -25.26
CA SER A 87 12.66 16.05 -25.43
C SER A 87 12.30 17.52 -25.16
N GLN A 88 11.00 17.83 -25.15
CA GLN A 88 10.44 19.17 -24.92
C GLN A 88 9.81 19.34 -23.54
N ARG A 89 9.76 18.27 -22.75
CA ARG A 89 9.20 18.33 -21.39
C ARG A 89 10.05 19.22 -20.50
N LYS A 90 9.37 19.98 -19.67
CA LYS A 90 10.04 20.92 -18.76
C LYS A 90 10.73 20.14 -17.64
N LYS A 91 11.99 20.49 -17.38
CA LYS A 91 12.76 19.96 -16.25
C LYS A 91 12.46 20.77 -15.00
N MET A 92 12.50 20.10 -13.84
CA MET A 92 12.35 20.73 -12.54
C MET A 92 13.39 20.18 -11.56
N ILE A 93 13.61 20.90 -10.48
CA ILE A 93 14.41 20.39 -9.35
C ILE A 93 13.47 19.70 -8.39
N ASN A 94 13.76 18.44 -8.08
CA ASN A 94 13.06 17.71 -7.02
C ASN A 94 13.57 18.15 -5.66
N THR A 95 12.94 19.17 -5.08
CA THR A 95 13.40 19.81 -3.85
C THR A 95 13.13 18.96 -2.62
N HIS A 96 12.14 18.09 -2.65
CA HIS A 96 11.84 17.18 -1.55
C HIS A 96 12.84 16.02 -1.50
N TRP A 97 13.17 15.45 -2.69
CA TRP A 97 13.88 14.18 -2.74
C TRP A 97 15.22 14.30 -3.47
N GLY A 98 16.28 14.46 -2.70
CA GLY A 98 17.66 14.37 -3.18
C GLY A 98 18.19 15.56 -3.99
N GLY A 99 17.39 16.60 -4.27
CA GLY A 99 17.81 17.80 -5.01
C GLY A 99 18.17 17.52 -6.47
N VAL A 100 17.67 16.42 -7.06
CA VAL A 100 17.99 16.00 -8.42
C VAL A 100 17.13 16.70 -9.45
N THR A 101 17.57 16.69 -10.70
CA THR A 101 16.78 17.22 -11.81
C THR A 101 15.82 16.14 -12.30
N GLU A 102 14.52 16.41 -12.21
CA GLU A 102 13.46 15.65 -12.87
C GLU A 102 13.32 16.11 -14.32
N ASP A 103 13.41 15.20 -15.26
CA ASP A 103 13.25 15.50 -16.68
C ASP A 103 11.84 15.29 -17.21
N ASN A 104 10.95 14.77 -16.38
CA ASN A 104 9.57 14.45 -16.67
C ASN A 104 9.39 13.47 -17.87
N SER A 105 10.39 12.64 -18.16
CA SER A 105 10.29 11.60 -19.20
C SER A 105 9.28 10.50 -18.85
N PHE A 106 8.94 10.37 -17.55
CA PHE A 106 7.81 9.58 -17.07
C PHE A 106 6.72 10.54 -16.57
N GLY A 107 5.57 10.53 -17.21
CA GLY A 107 4.44 11.40 -16.88
C GLY A 107 3.10 10.66 -17.03
N THR A 108 2.04 11.41 -17.31
CA THR A 108 0.68 10.85 -17.37
C THR A 108 0.57 9.65 -18.31
N HIS A 109 1.10 9.73 -19.51
CA HIS A 109 1.01 8.64 -20.50
C HIS A 109 1.75 7.40 -20.05
N GLU A 110 2.98 7.55 -19.58
CA GLU A 110 3.83 6.46 -19.12
C GLU A 110 3.23 5.78 -17.88
N PHE A 111 2.66 6.55 -16.97
CA PHE A 111 1.99 6.01 -15.78
C PHE A 111 0.75 5.19 -16.15
N PHE A 112 -0.12 5.69 -17.02
CA PHE A 112 -1.28 4.95 -17.47
C PHE A 112 -0.92 3.73 -18.32
N ASP A 113 0.13 3.81 -19.14
CA ASP A 113 0.67 2.65 -19.88
C ASP A 113 1.13 1.57 -18.88
N PHE A 114 1.83 1.95 -17.81
CA PHE A 114 2.22 1.01 -16.75
C PHE A 114 1.00 0.34 -16.09
N CYS A 115 0.01 1.13 -15.69
CA CYS A 115 -1.20 0.60 -15.09
C CYS A 115 -1.96 -0.35 -16.04
N GLU A 116 -2.07 0.00 -17.33
CA GLU A 116 -2.67 -0.87 -18.36
C GLU A 116 -1.87 -2.18 -18.55
N MET A 117 -0.53 -2.13 -18.52
CA MET A 117 0.33 -3.31 -18.65
C MET A 117 0.19 -4.25 -17.44
N VAL A 118 0.13 -3.73 -16.23
CA VAL A 118 -0.04 -4.51 -15.00
C VAL A 118 -1.48 -4.99 -14.85
N GLY A 119 -2.45 -4.20 -15.28
CA GLY A 119 -3.88 -4.44 -15.10
C GLY A 119 -4.41 -3.89 -13.77
N CYS A 120 -3.79 -2.80 -13.25
CA CYS A 120 -4.19 -2.16 -12.00
C CYS A 120 -4.91 -0.82 -12.22
N GLU A 121 -5.68 -0.38 -11.23
CA GLU A 121 -6.33 0.93 -11.25
C GLU A 121 -5.30 2.04 -10.96
N PRO A 122 -5.33 3.16 -11.69
CA PRO A 122 -4.55 4.34 -11.36
C PRO A 122 -5.18 5.08 -10.16
N TYR A 123 -4.33 5.51 -9.21
CA TYR A 123 -4.69 6.44 -8.16
C TYR A 123 -3.80 7.69 -8.29
N LEU A 124 -4.39 8.81 -8.68
CA LEU A 124 -3.66 10.06 -8.84
C LEU A 124 -3.69 10.91 -7.58
N SER A 125 -2.52 11.37 -7.14
CA SER A 125 -2.40 12.43 -6.13
C SER A 125 -2.40 13.79 -6.81
N GLY A 126 -3.46 14.57 -6.59
CA GLY A 126 -3.65 15.88 -7.21
C GLY A 126 -2.91 16.98 -6.43
N ASN A 127 -2.27 17.90 -7.15
CA ASN A 127 -1.55 19.04 -6.60
C ASN A 127 -2.51 20.10 -6.04
N LEU A 128 -2.68 20.11 -4.72
CA LEU A 128 -3.45 21.13 -4.00
C LEU A 128 -2.52 22.21 -3.42
N GLY A 129 -1.24 21.91 -3.22
CA GLY A 129 -0.25 22.79 -2.60
C GLY A 129 0.14 23.96 -3.50
N SER A 130 0.85 23.70 -4.60
CA SER A 130 1.30 24.75 -5.55
C SER A 130 0.46 24.86 -6.82
N GLY A 131 -0.43 23.87 -7.07
CA GLY A 131 -1.31 23.83 -8.24
C GLY A 131 -2.50 24.78 -8.14
N THR A 132 -3.32 24.75 -9.18
CA THR A 132 -4.57 25.52 -9.22
C THR A 132 -5.77 24.61 -9.44
N VAL A 133 -6.96 25.07 -9.04
CA VAL A 133 -8.23 24.37 -9.30
C VAL A 133 -8.39 24.07 -10.80
N ARG A 134 -8.02 25.02 -11.65
CA ARG A 134 -8.10 24.85 -13.10
C ARG A 134 -7.18 23.76 -13.59
N GLU A 135 -5.96 23.73 -13.09
CA GLU A 135 -4.95 22.72 -13.49
C GLU A 135 -5.41 21.31 -13.17
N MET A 136 -5.92 21.08 -11.96
CA MET A 136 -6.47 19.78 -11.55
C MET A 136 -7.69 19.40 -12.39
N SER A 137 -8.61 20.34 -12.63
CA SER A 137 -9.78 20.12 -13.48
C SER A 137 -9.41 19.75 -14.91
N GLU A 138 -8.44 20.48 -15.51
CA GLU A 138 -7.93 20.21 -16.87
C GLU A 138 -7.21 18.85 -16.97
N TRP A 139 -6.54 18.41 -15.88
CA TRP A 139 -5.91 17.08 -15.86
C TRP A 139 -6.94 15.95 -15.92
N ILE A 140 -8.00 16.05 -15.11
CA ILE A 140 -9.10 15.08 -15.12
C ILE A 140 -9.79 15.06 -16.48
N GLU A 141 -10.05 16.24 -17.08
CA GLU A 141 -10.63 16.35 -18.41
C GLU A 141 -9.73 15.72 -19.47
N TYR A 142 -8.44 16.01 -19.44
CA TYR A 142 -7.42 15.42 -20.34
C TYR A 142 -7.45 13.89 -20.29
N ILE A 143 -7.54 13.32 -19.10
CA ILE A 143 -7.50 11.87 -18.89
C ILE A 143 -8.83 11.22 -19.29
N THR A 144 -9.97 11.76 -18.89
CA THR A 144 -11.24 11.02 -18.84
C THR A 144 -12.30 11.50 -19.82
N SER A 145 -12.15 12.71 -20.41
CA SER A 145 -13.16 13.24 -21.34
C SER A 145 -12.98 12.72 -22.76
N ASP A 146 -14.09 12.49 -23.44
CA ASP A 146 -14.13 12.21 -24.89
C ASP A 146 -14.93 13.29 -25.66
N ASN A 147 -15.34 14.37 -24.98
CA ASN A 147 -15.99 15.51 -25.62
C ASN A 147 -14.96 16.30 -26.45
N ASP A 148 -15.43 17.02 -27.48
CA ASP A 148 -14.58 17.90 -28.25
C ASP A 148 -14.20 19.14 -27.43
N SER A 149 -12.95 19.15 -26.96
CA SER A 149 -12.41 20.22 -26.10
C SER A 149 -10.90 20.37 -26.31
N PRO A 150 -10.30 21.51 -25.90
CA PRO A 150 -8.86 21.70 -25.98
C PRO A 150 -8.04 20.60 -25.29
N MET A 151 -8.50 20.09 -24.13
CA MET A 151 -7.81 19.06 -23.37
C MET A 151 -7.88 17.70 -24.09
N THR A 152 -9.03 17.34 -24.64
CA THR A 152 -9.21 16.13 -25.46
C THR A 152 -8.37 16.19 -26.73
N GLN A 153 -8.35 17.34 -27.42
CA GLN A 153 -7.49 17.53 -28.60
C GLN A 153 -6.01 17.46 -28.26
N LEU A 154 -5.60 17.99 -27.09
CA LEU A 154 -4.22 17.87 -26.62
C LEU A 154 -3.84 16.41 -26.32
N ARG A 155 -4.73 15.62 -25.68
CA ARG A 155 -4.48 14.18 -25.47
C ARG A 155 -4.28 13.44 -26.79
N LYS A 156 -5.17 13.69 -27.76
CA LYS A 156 -5.07 13.07 -29.11
C LYS A 156 -3.78 13.47 -29.82
N LYS A 157 -3.42 14.74 -29.77
CA LYS A 157 -2.15 15.23 -30.31
C LYS A 157 -0.94 14.53 -29.69
N ASN A 158 -1.03 14.19 -28.39
CA ASN A 158 0.01 13.48 -27.65
C ASN A 158 -0.06 11.96 -27.83
N GLY A 159 -0.85 11.45 -28.81
CA GLY A 159 -0.83 10.04 -29.21
C GLY A 159 -1.89 9.16 -28.54
N ARG A 160 -2.77 9.70 -27.69
CA ARG A 160 -3.84 8.90 -27.08
C ARG A 160 -5.22 9.34 -27.58
N GLU A 161 -5.79 8.54 -28.45
CA GLU A 161 -7.10 8.83 -29.07
C GLU A 161 -8.24 8.71 -28.04
N LYS A 162 -8.34 7.56 -27.35
CA LYS A 162 -9.40 7.27 -26.39
C LYS A 162 -9.05 7.74 -24.98
N PRO A 163 -10.04 8.19 -24.17
CA PRO A 163 -9.79 8.49 -22.77
C PRO A 163 -9.35 7.24 -21.99
N TRP A 164 -8.65 7.47 -20.89
CA TRP A 164 -8.45 6.45 -19.87
C TRP A 164 -9.63 6.45 -18.87
N LYS A 165 -9.67 5.43 -18.03
CA LYS A 165 -10.46 5.43 -16.83
C LYS A 165 -9.60 5.91 -15.66
N LEU A 166 -10.16 6.79 -14.84
CA LEU A 166 -9.56 7.24 -13.60
C LEU A 166 -10.60 7.06 -12.50
N LYS A 167 -10.40 6.08 -11.64
CA LYS A 167 -11.29 5.82 -10.52
C LYS A 167 -10.88 6.64 -9.30
N TYR A 168 -9.62 6.60 -8.90
CA TYR A 168 -9.15 7.16 -7.65
C TYR A 168 -8.43 8.49 -7.84
N LEU A 169 -8.84 9.50 -7.05
CA LEU A 169 -8.25 10.83 -7.04
C LEU A 169 -8.07 11.32 -5.60
N GLY A 170 -6.82 11.44 -5.16
CA GLY A 170 -6.45 12.17 -3.96
C GLY A 170 -6.42 13.68 -4.23
N VAL A 171 -7.11 14.45 -3.43
CA VAL A 171 -7.15 15.92 -3.55
C VAL A 171 -6.30 16.51 -2.44
N GLY A 172 -5.02 16.67 -2.72
CA GLY A 172 -3.97 17.04 -1.77
C GLY A 172 -3.29 15.83 -1.15
N ASN A 173 -2.09 16.04 -0.63
CA ASN A 173 -1.25 15.09 0.08
C ASN A 173 -0.62 15.78 1.28
N GLU A 174 -0.64 15.15 2.46
CA GLU A 174 0.03 15.65 3.68
C GLU A 174 -0.11 17.16 3.87
N SER A 175 -1.32 17.68 3.67
CA SER A 175 -1.57 19.13 3.64
C SER A 175 -1.28 19.82 4.98
N TRP A 176 -1.17 19.04 6.06
CA TRP A 176 -0.69 19.45 7.37
C TRP A 176 0.86 19.70 7.41
N GLY A 177 1.58 19.15 6.45
CA GLY A 177 3.05 19.21 6.31
C GLY A 177 3.48 19.70 4.94
N CYS A 178 4.19 18.85 4.19
CA CYS A 178 4.77 19.20 2.88
C CYS A 178 3.75 19.67 1.84
N GLY A 179 2.48 19.29 1.97
CA GLY A 179 1.38 19.71 1.09
C GLY A 179 0.79 21.09 1.41
N GLY A 180 1.44 21.90 2.27
CA GLY A 180 1.05 23.30 2.44
C GLY A 180 1.01 23.84 3.88
N ASN A 181 1.38 23.04 4.91
CA ASN A 181 1.37 23.42 6.33
C ASN A 181 0.03 24.05 6.79
N MET A 182 -1.08 23.43 6.37
CA MET A 182 -2.42 23.93 6.61
C MET A 182 -2.98 23.45 7.95
N SER A 183 -3.91 24.22 8.53
CA SER A 183 -4.82 23.66 9.53
C SER A 183 -5.91 22.79 8.86
N PRO A 184 -6.58 21.89 9.59
CA PRO A 184 -7.65 21.07 9.01
C PRO A 184 -8.82 21.90 8.48
N GLU A 185 -9.09 23.07 9.07
CA GLU A 185 -10.13 24.02 8.58
C GLU A 185 -9.74 24.65 7.23
N GLN A 186 -8.45 25.08 7.11
CA GLN A 186 -7.92 25.63 5.86
C GLN A 186 -7.99 24.57 4.75
N TYR A 187 -7.50 23.37 5.04
CA TYR A 187 -7.57 22.26 4.09
C TYR A 187 -9.01 21.95 3.68
N SER A 188 -9.95 21.84 4.63
CA SER A 188 -11.36 21.58 4.36
C SER A 188 -11.98 22.61 3.42
N ALA A 189 -11.63 23.89 3.57
CA ALA A 189 -12.12 24.97 2.71
C ALA A 189 -11.57 24.84 1.28
N LEU A 190 -10.26 24.60 1.14
CA LEU A 190 -9.60 24.38 -0.16
C LEU A 190 -10.10 23.11 -0.83
N TYR A 191 -10.17 22.01 -0.09
CA TYR A 191 -10.68 20.73 -0.60
C TYR A 191 -12.06 20.90 -1.24
N LYS A 192 -12.99 21.55 -0.54
CA LYS A 192 -14.35 21.81 -1.07
C LYS A 192 -14.30 22.57 -2.40
N GLN A 193 -13.39 23.54 -2.53
CA GLN A 193 -13.24 24.29 -3.76
C GLN A 193 -12.67 23.39 -4.89
N TYR A 194 -11.57 22.67 -4.65
CA TYR A 194 -10.92 21.81 -5.64
C TYR A 194 -11.83 20.68 -6.10
N GLN A 195 -12.41 19.91 -5.17
CA GLN A 195 -13.25 18.76 -5.48
C GLN A 195 -14.53 19.16 -6.26
N THR A 196 -15.01 20.41 -6.11
CA THR A 196 -16.16 20.92 -6.85
C THR A 196 -15.91 20.91 -8.36
N TYR A 197 -14.68 21.15 -8.79
CA TYR A 197 -14.29 21.17 -10.20
C TYR A 197 -13.67 19.86 -10.69
N CYS A 198 -13.48 18.88 -9.80
CA CYS A 198 -13.14 17.50 -10.19
C CYS A 198 -14.42 16.81 -10.69
N ARG A 199 -14.69 16.94 -11.99
CA ARG A 199 -15.95 16.49 -12.61
C ARG A 199 -15.82 15.07 -13.17
N ASN A 200 -16.93 14.38 -13.20
CA ASN A 200 -17.08 13.14 -13.93
C ASN A 200 -17.33 13.44 -15.41
N TYR A 201 -16.62 12.78 -16.31
CA TYR A 201 -16.81 12.90 -17.74
C TYR A 201 -17.29 11.56 -18.32
N GLY A 202 -18.31 11.61 -19.18
CA GLY A 202 -18.88 10.40 -19.79
C GLY A 202 -19.37 9.41 -18.73
N THR A 203 -18.84 8.19 -18.80
CA THR A 203 -19.12 7.10 -17.83
C THR A 203 -18.10 7.03 -16.69
N ASN A 204 -17.07 7.88 -16.71
CA ASN A 204 -16.06 7.87 -15.66
C ASN A 204 -16.64 8.42 -14.34
N GLN A 205 -16.39 7.72 -13.25
CA GLN A 205 -16.82 8.13 -11.91
C GLN A 205 -15.60 8.20 -11.01
N LEU A 206 -15.35 9.37 -10.43
CA LEU A 206 -14.24 9.60 -9.51
C LEU A 206 -14.60 9.15 -8.10
N TYR A 207 -13.73 8.37 -7.50
CA TYR A 207 -13.68 8.13 -6.07
C TYR A 207 -12.67 9.10 -5.47
N LYS A 208 -13.15 10.12 -4.77
CA LYS A 208 -12.33 11.20 -4.24
C LYS A 208 -11.86 10.87 -2.82
N VAL A 209 -10.59 11.06 -2.57
CA VAL A 209 -9.96 10.87 -1.27
C VAL A 209 -9.49 12.22 -0.75
N ALA A 210 -9.99 12.62 0.43
CA ALA A 210 -9.52 13.81 1.12
C ALA A 210 -8.25 13.47 1.91
N CYS A 211 -7.25 14.37 1.93
CA CYS A 211 -6.07 14.24 2.74
C CYS A 211 -6.44 14.16 4.22
N GLY A 212 -6.05 13.07 4.84
CA GLY A 212 -6.29 12.79 6.25
C GLY A 212 -5.07 13.09 7.13
N PRO A 213 -5.08 12.58 8.37
CA PRO A 213 -4.10 12.90 9.40
C PRO A 213 -2.76 12.18 9.22
N ASN A 214 -1.77 12.67 9.96
CA ASN A 214 -0.56 11.96 10.29
C ASN A 214 -0.77 11.19 11.61
N GLY A 215 -0.71 9.87 11.55
CA GLY A 215 -0.78 9.02 12.74
C GLY A 215 -2.01 9.35 13.62
N ASP A 216 -1.77 9.77 14.85
CA ASP A 216 -2.79 10.00 15.88
C ASP A 216 -3.34 11.42 15.95
N ASP A 217 -3.21 12.22 14.89
CA ASP A 217 -3.93 13.51 14.84
C ASP A 217 -5.45 13.29 14.62
N TYR A 218 -6.11 12.83 15.66
CA TYR A 218 -7.55 12.59 15.68
C TYR A 218 -8.35 13.88 15.48
N ASN A 219 -7.78 15.06 15.83
CA ASN A 219 -8.43 16.34 15.59
C ASN A 219 -8.56 16.62 14.09
N TRP A 220 -7.54 16.27 13.29
CA TRP A 220 -7.61 16.41 11.84
C TRP A 220 -8.78 15.62 11.26
N THR A 221 -8.89 14.33 11.59
CA THR A 221 -10.01 13.48 11.14
C THR A 221 -11.37 14.05 11.57
N LYS A 222 -11.49 14.49 12.82
CA LYS A 222 -12.71 15.06 13.34
C LYS A 222 -13.12 16.30 12.54
N VAL A 223 -12.25 17.29 12.42
CA VAL A 223 -12.54 18.56 11.74
C VAL A 223 -12.88 18.32 10.28
N ILE A 224 -12.13 17.46 9.57
CA ILE A 224 -12.43 17.15 8.16
C ILE A 224 -13.81 16.52 8.04
N THR A 225 -14.16 15.53 8.83
CA THR A 225 -15.42 14.80 8.72
C THR A 225 -16.63 15.60 9.23
N GLU A 226 -16.43 16.64 10.02
CA GLU A 226 -17.43 17.63 10.37
C GLU A 226 -17.69 18.66 9.24
N ASN A 227 -16.67 18.97 8.42
CA ASN A 227 -16.72 20.00 7.40
C ASN A 227 -16.96 19.48 5.97
N ILE A 228 -16.59 18.22 5.71
CA ILE A 228 -16.69 17.58 4.39
C ILE A 228 -17.69 16.43 4.47
N THR A 229 -18.76 16.54 3.67
CA THR A 229 -19.85 15.55 3.65
C THR A 229 -19.61 14.48 2.59
N PRO A 230 -20.39 13.36 2.58
CA PRO A 230 -20.31 12.34 1.53
C PRO A 230 -20.54 12.83 0.10
N TRP A 231 -21.15 14.01 -0.08
CA TRP A 231 -21.27 14.66 -1.39
C TRP A 231 -19.94 15.17 -1.95
N HIS A 232 -18.97 15.42 -1.07
CA HIS A 232 -17.70 16.01 -1.43
C HIS A 232 -16.60 14.95 -1.56
N THR A 233 -16.65 13.90 -0.72
CA THR A 233 -15.60 12.87 -0.65
C THR A 233 -16.17 11.47 -0.46
N ASN A 234 -15.40 10.47 -0.90
CA ASN A 234 -15.71 9.07 -0.69
C ASN A 234 -14.86 8.48 0.45
N ALA A 235 -13.71 9.09 0.74
CA ALA A 235 -12.81 8.62 1.78
C ALA A 235 -11.95 9.74 2.36
N VAL A 236 -11.38 9.47 3.52
CA VAL A 236 -10.31 10.25 4.17
C VAL A 236 -9.09 9.37 4.27
N SER A 237 -7.90 9.89 3.93
CA SER A 237 -6.66 9.13 4.03
C SER A 237 -6.14 9.06 5.47
N LEU A 238 -5.17 8.18 5.70
CA LEU A 238 -4.38 8.05 6.93
C LEU A 238 -2.97 7.69 6.53
N HIS A 239 -1.97 8.39 7.06
CA HIS A 239 -0.57 8.07 6.90
C HIS A 239 0.02 7.62 8.23
N TYR A 240 0.75 6.50 8.21
CA TYR A 240 1.50 6.04 9.38
C TYR A 240 2.70 5.20 8.95
N TYR A 241 3.90 5.66 9.32
CA TYR A 241 5.13 4.90 9.16
C TYR A 241 5.59 4.30 10.48
N THR A 242 5.97 3.03 10.44
CA THR A 242 6.64 2.36 11.55
C THR A 242 8.09 2.83 11.61
N VAL A 243 8.41 3.66 12.61
CA VAL A 243 9.75 4.12 12.94
C VAL A 243 10.18 3.48 14.25
N PRO A 244 11.13 2.50 14.26
CA PRO A 244 11.46 1.71 15.45
C PRO A 244 11.79 2.55 16.69
N THR A 245 12.64 3.55 16.54
CA THR A 245 13.05 4.42 17.66
C THR A 245 11.98 5.42 18.08
N GLY A 246 11.02 5.71 17.20
CA GLY A 246 10.07 6.82 17.35
C GLY A 246 10.71 8.20 17.25
N LYS A 247 11.97 8.29 16.80
CA LYS A 247 12.73 9.54 16.61
C LYS A 247 13.00 9.76 15.14
N TRP A 248 12.66 10.94 14.64
CA TRP A 248 12.81 11.24 13.21
C TRP A 248 14.27 11.43 12.79
N GLU A 249 15.12 11.86 13.72
CA GLU A 249 16.55 12.12 13.50
C GLU A 249 17.39 10.84 13.47
N ASP A 250 16.89 9.76 14.11
CA ASP A 250 17.53 8.45 14.13
C ASP A 250 16.45 7.38 14.16
N LYS A 251 16.13 6.83 13.00
CA LYS A 251 15.00 5.90 12.81
C LYS A 251 15.34 4.44 13.11
N GLY A 252 16.63 4.15 13.35
CA GLY A 252 17.14 2.77 13.44
C GLY A 252 17.49 2.19 12.07
N ASN A 253 18.22 1.09 12.07
CA ASN A 253 18.77 0.48 10.86
C ASN A 253 17.83 -0.56 10.24
N ALA A 254 17.90 -0.67 8.92
CA ALA A 254 17.16 -1.69 8.16
C ALA A 254 17.70 -3.10 8.42
N THR A 255 19.01 -3.25 8.60
CA THR A 255 19.72 -4.51 8.85
C THR A 255 20.59 -4.42 10.09
N GLY A 256 21.02 -5.55 10.64
CA GLY A 256 21.91 -5.61 11.81
C GLY A 256 21.26 -5.11 13.11
N PHE A 257 19.95 -5.10 13.19
CA PHE A 257 19.19 -4.76 14.39
C PHE A 257 19.15 -5.91 15.39
N THR A 258 18.92 -5.57 16.65
CA THR A 258 18.81 -6.52 17.75
C THR A 258 17.41 -7.13 17.87
N ASP A 259 17.26 -8.20 18.64
CA ASP A 259 15.96 -8.80 18.96
C ASP A 259 15.01 -7.80 19.65
N GLU A 260 15.55 -6.92 20.51
CA GLU A 260 14.78 -5.84 21.14
C GLU A 260 14.23 -4.86 20.11
N GLU A 261 15.07 -4.40 19.16
CA GLU A 261 14.65 -3.51 18.07
C GLU A 261 13.63 -4.17 17.12
N TYR A 262 13.72 -5.49 16.92
CA TYR A 262 12.70 -6.24 16.21
C TYR A 262 11.34 -6.14 16.92
N TYR A 263 11.27 -6.48 18.21
CA TYR A 263 10.02 -6.46 18.95
C TYR A 263 9.44 -5.04 19.09
N ILE A 264 10.27 -4.03 19.32
CA ILE A 264 9.85 -2.62 19.30
C ILE A 264 9.26 -2.24 17.95
N THR A 265 9.86 -2.68 16.85
CA THR A 265 9.33 -2.42 15.50
C THR A 265 7.94 -3.03 15.33
N LEU A 266 7.75 -4.28 15.73
CA LEU A 266 6.44 -4.94 15.59
C LEU A 266 5.40 -4.36 16.55
N GLU A 267 5.77 -3.96 17.78
CA GLU A 267 4.86 -3.27 18.70
C GLU A 267 4.36 -1.94 18.11
N LYS A 268 5.28 -1.16 17.50
CA LYS A 268 4.91 0.08 16.80
C LYS A 268 4.08 -0.18 15.55
N THR A 269 4.31 -1.29 14.87
CA THR A 269 3.44 -1.73 13.77
C THR A 269 2.03 -2.06 14.28
N TRP A 270 1.93 -2.76 15.41
CA TRP A 270 0.65 -3.10 16.02
C TRP A 270 -0.15 -1.86 16.49
N TYR A 271 0.53 -0.72 16.68
CA TYR A 271 -0.14 0.55 16.98
C TYR A 271 -1.13 0.98 15.88
N MET A 272 -0.95 0.51 14.63
CA MET A 272 -1.89 0.71 13.53
C MET A 272 -3.32 0.25 13.90
N GLU A 273 -3.47 -0.84 14.66
CA GLU A 273 -4.78 -1.30 15.18
C GLU A 273 -5.48 -0.22 16.02
N THR A 274 -4.71 0.48 16.87
CA THR A 274 -5.22 1.58 17.68
C THR A 274 -5.60 2.78 16.82
N LEU A 275 -4.76 3.13 15.84
CA LEU A 275 -5.02 4.25 14.91
C LEU A 275 -6.29 3.99 14.12
N VAL A 276 -6.39 2.83 13.47
CA VAL A 276 -7.56 2.45 12.68
C VAL A 276 -8.83 2.51 13.51
N LYS A 277 -8.86 1.87 14.70
CA LYS A 277 -10.04 1.89 15.58
C LYS A 277 -10.47 3.30 15.92
N ARG A 278 -9.56 4.15 16.39
CA ARG A 278 -9.91 5.51 16.82
C ARG A 278 -10.37 6.42 15.68
N HIS A 279 -9.73 6.34 14.50
CA HIS A 279 -10.19 7.08 13.33
C HIS A 279 -11.54 6.56 12.85
N CYS A 280 -11.75 5.24 12.85
CA CYS A 280 -13.05 4.64 12.53
C CYS A 280 -14.15 5.06 13.53
N ASP A 281 -13.86 5.18 14.83
CA ASP A 281 -14.82 5.67 15.83
C ASP A 281 -15.27 7.11 15.51
N ILE A 282 -14.33 7.98 15.13
CA ILE A 282 -14.68 9.35 14.70
C ILE A 282 -15.53 9.33 13.43
N LEU A 283 -15.15 8.51 12.45
CA LEU A 283 -15.94 8.32 11.23
C LEU A 283 -17.33 7.76 11.54
N ASN A 284 -17.47 6.83 12.48
CA ASN A 284 -18.76 6.26 12.87
C ASN A 284 -19.69 7.29 13.51
N VAL A 285 -19.13 8.26 14.24
CA VAL A 285 -19.90 9.38 14.82
C VAL A 285 -20.32 10.38 13.75
N ASN A 286 -19.39 10.80 12.88
CA ASN A 286 -19.62 11.88 11.92
C ASN A 286 -20.22 11.38 10.59
N ASN A 287 -20.08 10.09 10.29
CA ASN A 287 -20.65 9.45 9.10
C ASN A 287 -21.15 8.02 9.43
N PRO A 288 -22.24 7.90 10.19
CA PRO A 288 -22.77 6.61 10.65
C PRO A 288 -23.26 5.70 9.52
N GLU A 289 -23.63 6.27 8.37
CA GLU A 289 -24.05 5.53 7.17
C GLU A 289 -22.88 4.85 6.42
N ASN A 290 -21.64 5.01 6.90
CA ASN A 290 -20.44 4.42 6.31
C ASN A 290 -20.20 4.80 4.83
N ASN A 291 -20.61 6.00 4.43
CA ASN A 291 -20.41 6.52 3.07
C ASN A 291 -19.04 7.16 2.85
N ILE A 292 -18.32 7.50 3.93
CA ILE A 292 -16.93 7.96 3.89
C ILE A 292 -16.06 6.85 4.47
N LYS A 293 -15.16 6.31 3.66
CA LYS A 293 -14.24 5.24 4.03
C LYS A 293 -12.92 5.79 4.58
N LEU A 294 -12.14 4.91 5.20
CA LEU A 294 -10.75 5.16 5.55
C LEU A 294 -9.85 4.55 4.47
N VAL A 295 -8.84 5.29 4.05
CA VAL A 295 -7.79 4.85 3.09
C VAL A 295 -6.44 5.03 3.76
N VAL A 296 -5.69 3.96 3.95
CA VAL A 296 -4.33 4.03 4.52
C VAL A 296 -3.35 4.14 3.35
N ASP A 297 -3.29 5.32 2.69
CA ASP A 297 -2.58 5.47 1.43
C ASP A 297 -1.08 5.77 1.54
N GLU A 298 -0.55 5.80 2.78
CA GLU A 298 0.88 5.64 3.06
C GLU A 298 1.09 4.87 4.35
N TRP A 299 1.76 3.73 4.24
CA TRP A 299 2.17 2.90 5.38
C TRP A 299 3.41 2.09 5.04
N GLY A 300 4.12 1.65 6.05
CA GLY A 300 5.32 0.83 5.90
C GLY A 300 6.37 1.18 6.95
N THR A 301 7.58 0.69 6.77
CA THR A 301 8.73 0.99 7.62
C THR A 301 9.53 2.16 7.06
N TRP A 302 10.08 2.99 7.96
CA TRP A 302 11.01 4.03 7.60
C TRP A 302 12.23 3.96 8.51
N TYR A 303 13.36 3.53 7.94
CA TYR A 303 14.63 3.40 8.63
C TYR A 303 15.63 4.49 8.22
N ASN A 304 16.79 4.49 8.83
CA ASN A 304 17.94 5.22 8.31
C ASN A 304 18.28 4.67 6.92
N VAL A 305 18.64 5.57 5.99
CA VAL A 305 19.02 5.16 4.63
C VAL A 305 20.31 4.33 4.64
N GLU A 306 20.46 3.45 3.66
CA GLU A 306 21.68 2.68 3.49
C GLU A 306 22.90 3.59 3.27
N GLU A 307 24.00 3.27 3.99
CA GLU A 307 25.24 4.04 3.92
C GLU A 307 25.78 4.11 2.48
N GLY A 308 26.29 5.27 2.10
CA GLY A 308 26.82 5.50 0.75
C GLY A 308 25.77 5.83 -0.32
N THR A 309 24.47 5.83 0.03
CA THR A 309 23.39 6.26 -0.87
C THR A 309 23.05 7.74 -0.65
N ASN A 310 22.35 8.36 -1.63
CA ASN A 310 21.83 9.72 -1.43
C ASN A 310 20.74 9.68 -0.33
N PRO A 311 20.90 10.45 0.77
CA PRO A 311 19.94 10.42 1.88
C PRO A 311 18.51 10.78 1.47
N GLY A 312 18.33 11.65 0.46
CA GLY A 312 17.02 12.04 -0.05
C GLY A 312 16.40 10.99 -0.98
N PHE A 313 17.05 9.85 -1.24
CA PHE A 313 16.48 8.77 -2.03
C PHE A 313 15.77 7.71 -1.19
N LEU A 314 15.88 7.78 0.11
CA LEU A 314 15.21 6.90 1.07
C LEU A 314 15.37 5.40 0.74
N PHE A 315 16.55 5.05 0.20
CA PHE A 315 16.87 3.65 -0.09
C PHE A 315 17.23 2.93 1.21
N GLN A 316 16.52 1.86 1.49
CA GLN A 316 16.77 0.97 2.63
C GLN A 316 16.62 -0.48 2.20
N GLN A 317 17.31 -1.40 2.88
CA GLN A 317 17.13 -2.83 2.70
C GLN A 317 15.82 -3.27 3.38
N ASN A 318 15.28 -4.41 2.91
CA ASN A 318 14.07 -5.03 3.45
C ASN A 318 14.39 -6.44 3.92
N THR A 319 14.05 -6.75 5.16
CA THR A 319 14.36 -8.03 5.81
C THR A 319 13.08 -8.82 6.14
N MET A 320 13.24 -9.98 6.79
CA MET A 320 12.11 -10.74 7.33
C MET A 320 11.31 -9.94 8.37
N ARG A 321 11.94 -8.99 9.10
CA ARG A 321 11.22 -8.03 9.97
C ARG A 321 10.20 -7.22 9.19
N ASP A 322 10.54 -6.76 7.99
CA ASP A 322 9.61 -6.01 7.13
C ASP A 322 8.46 -6.87 6.62
N ALA A 323 8.72 -8.14 6.34
CA ALA A 323 7.66 -9.11 6.04
C ALA A 323 6.67 -9.25 7.20
N MET A 324 7.16 -9.31 8.44
CA MET A 324 6.31 -9.33 9.63
C MET A 324 5.50 -8.04 9.78
N VAL A 325 6.11 -6.88 9.55
CA VAL A 325 5.41 -5.58 9.52
C VAL A 325 4.29 -5.58 8.48
N ALA A 326 4.57 -6.06 7.27
CA ALA A 326 3.56 -6.13 6.21
C ALA A 326 2.41 -7.07 6.59
N SER A 327 2.71 -8.25 7.11
CA SER A 327 1.70 -9.24 7.48
C SER A 327 0.78 -8.76 8.60
N ILE A 328 1.32 -8.08 9.62
CA ILE A 328 0.53 -7.52 10.72
C ILE A 328 -0.42 -6.44 10.18
N ASN A 329 0.09 -5.49 9.39
CA ASN A 329 -0.74 -4.42 8.82
C ASN A 329 -1.84 -4.97 7.90
N LEU A 330 -1.52 -5.90 7.01
CA LEU A 330 -2.51 -6.49 6.11
C LEU A 330 -3.60 -7.27 6.86
N ASN A 331 -3.25 -7.99 7.93
CA ASN A 331 -4.24 -8.63 8.79
C ASN A 331 -5.15 -7.59 9.48
N ILE A 332 -4.58 -6.48 9.98
CA ILE A 332 -5.35 -5.38 10.56
C ILE A 332 -6.31 -4.80 9.50
N PHE A 333 -5.82 -4.49 8.30
CA PHE A 333 -6.65 -3.90 7.25
C PHE A 333 -7.77 -4.83 6.80
N ASN A 334 -7.50 -6.13 6.65
CA ASN A 334 -8.53 -7.14 6.38
C ASN A 334 -9.60 -7.16 7.48
N ASN A 335 -9.18 -7.19 8.75
CA ASN A 335 -10.09 -7.26 9.89
C ASN A 335 -10.94 -5.99 10.09
N HIS A 336 -10.56 -4.89 9.42
CA HIS A 336 -11.30 -3.61 9.40
C HIS A 336 -11.83 -3.24 8.01
N CYS A 337 -12.02 -4.23 7.12
CA CYS A 337 -12.46 -3.99 5.72
C CYS A 337 -13.87 -3.40 5.60
N ASP A 338 -14.65 -3.40 6.66
CA ASP A 338 -15.94 -2.71 6.74
C ASP A 338 -15.79 -1.18 6.59
N ARG A 339 -14.66 -0.62 7.04
CA ARG A 339 -14.35 0.82 6.97
C ARG A 339 -13.13 1.11 6.11
N ILE A 340 -12.10 0.27 6.11
CA ILE A 340 -10.92 0.42 5.24
C ILE A 340 -11.26 -0.04 3.82
N SER A 341 -11.12 0.85 2.84
CA SER A 341 -11.39 0.54 1.44
C SER A 341 -10.13 0.42 0.57
N MET A 342 -8.98 0.92 1.04
CA MET A 342 -7.70 0.90 0.31
C MET A 342 -6.54 1.06 1.29
N ALA A 343 -5.40 0.47 0.94
CA ALA A 343 -4.12 0.78 1.58
C ALA A 343 -3.01 0.74 0.52
N ASN A 344 -2.01 1.65 0.64
CA ASN A 344 -0.91 1.72 -0.33
C ASN A 344 0.42 1.65 0.40
N LEU A 345 1.14 0.54 0.21
CA LEU A 345 2.46 0.36 0.78
C LEU A 345 3.46 1.36 0.17
N ALA A 346 4.24 2.00 0.98
CA ALA A 346 5.31 2.90 0.57
C ALA A 346 6.68 2.19 0.62
N GLN A 347 7.32 1.90 -0.54
CA GLN A 347 6.84 2.18 -1.89
C GLN A 347 7.03 0.96 -2.79
N ALA A 348 6.58 1.04 -4.03
CA ALA A 348 6.60 -0.10 -4.95
C ALA A 348 8.01 -0.64 -5.25
N VAL A 349 8.98 0.24 -5.56
CA VAL A 349 10.33 -0.12 -6.01
C VAL A 349 11.39 0.77 -5.35
N ASN A 350 12.47 0.20 -4.84
CA ASN A 350 13.71 0.83 -4.38
C ASN A 350 13.61 1.86 -3.23
N VAL A 351 12.45 2.15 -2.73
CA VAL A 351 12.23 3.23 -1.75
C VAL A 351 11.48 2.70 -0.54
N LEU A 352 11.98 3.03 0.65
CA LEU A 352 11.37 2.62 1.92
C LEU A 352 11.12 1.10 1.98
N GLN A 353 9.94 0.67 2.40
CA GLN A 353 9.57 -0.75 2.42
C GLN A 353 9.19 -1.22 1.01
N ALA A 354 10.18 -1.32 0.12
CA ALA A 354 9.96 -1.69 -1.26
C ALA A 354 9.67 -3.18 -1.45
N LEU A 355 8.80 -3.50 -2.42
CA LEU A 355 8.58 -4.89 -2.83
C LEU A 355 9.71 -5.41 -3.71
N ILE A 356 10.29 -4.52 -4.50
CA ILE A 356 11.28 -4.84 -5.52
C ILE A 356 12.49 -3.93 -5.36
N LEU A 357 13.69 -4.50 -5.43
CA LEU A 357 14.93 -3.74 -5.55
C LEU A 357 15.55 -3.99 -6.92
N THR A 358 16.15 -2.95 -7.51
CA THR A 358 16.81 -3.01 -8.82
C THR A 358 18.22 -2.47 -8.77
N GLU A 359 19.13 -3.07 -9.53
CA GLU A 359 20.48 -2.58 -9.75
C GLU A 359 20.89 -2.88 -11.20
N GLY A 360 20.95 -1.87 -12.04
CA GLY A 360 21.16 -2.06 -13.47
C GLY A 360 20.08 -2.96 -14.07
N GLU A 361 20.48 -4.04 -14.73
CA GLU A 361 19.55 -5.03 -15.30
C GLU A 361 18.99 -6.03 -14.27
N ARG A 362 19.61 -6.13 -13.07
CA ARG A 362 19.19 -7.06 -12.02
C ARG A 362 17.94 -6.56 -11.29
N MET A 363 17.09 -7.49 -10.91
CA MET A 363 15.90 -7.27 -10.09
C MET A 363 15.83 -8.36 -9.02
N ILE A 364 15.49 -8.02 -7.79
CA ILE A 364 15.19 -8.95 -6.72
C ILE A 364 13.87 -8.64 -6.05
N LEU A 365 13.20 -9.68 -5.56
CA LEU A 365 11.99 -9.61 -4.77
C LEU A 365 12.37 -9.56 -3.28
N THR A 366 11.77 -8.65 -2.52
CA THR A 366 12.03 -8.55 -1.08
C THR A 366 11.14 -9.52 -0.28
N PRO A 367 11.44 -9.79 0.99
CA PRO A 367 10.53 -10.55 1.85
C PRO A 367 9.13 -9.93 1.95
N THR A 368 9.01 -8.60 1.85
CA THR A 368 7.72 -7.90 1.77
C THR A 368 6.90 -8.31 0.54
N TYR A 369 7.52 -8.44 -0.63
CA TYR A 369 6.85 -8.95 -1.84
C TYR A 369 6.20 -10.31 -1.60
N HIS A 370 6.92 -11.22 -0.96
CA HIS A 370 6.44 -12.57 -0.68
C HIS A 370 5.21 -12.57 0.25
N VAL A 371 5.10 -11.61 1.15
CA VAL A 371 3.88 -11.44 1.95
C VAL A 371 2.69 -11.08 1.07
N PHE A 372 2.84 -10.13 0.15
CA PHE A 372 1.76 -9.79 -0.79
C PHE A 372 1.37 -10.99 -1.68
N ASP A 373 2.31 -11.85 -2.05
CA ASP A 373 2.02 -13.09 -2.77
C ASP A 373 1.22 -14.09 -1.92
N LEU A 374 1.55 -14.24 -0.63
CA LEU A 374 0.78 -15.09 0.30
C LEU A 374 -0.62 -14.54 0.59
N TYR A 375 -0.81 -13.23 0.50
CA TYR A 375 -2.08 -12.57 0.87
C TYR A 375 -3.03 -12.32 -0.30
N LYS A 376 -2.58 -12.49 -1.55
CA LYS A 376 -3.36 -12.12 -2.76
C LYS A 376 -4.71 -12.83 -2.90
N ASN A 377 -4.92 -13.94 -2.20
CA ASN A 377 -6.17 -14.70 -2.23
C ASN A 377 -7.26 -14.13 -1.31
N HIS A 378 -6.94 -13.14 -0.47
CA HIS A 378 -7.92 -12.35 0.26
C HIS A 378 -8.59 -11.27 -0.60
N GLN A 379 -8.00 -10.91 -1.74
CA GLN A 379 -8.57 -9.88 -2.63
C GLN A 379 -9.93 -10.32 -3.17
N ASN A 380 -10.94 -9.46 -3.06
CA ASN A 380 -12.33 -9.73 -3.44
C ASN A 380 -13.00 -10.87 -2.66
N ALA A 381 -12.47 -11.24 -1.49
CA ALA A 381 -13.07 -12.26 -0.63
C ALA A 381 -13.91 -11.61 0.48
N GLU A 382 -14.77 -12.43 1.10
CA GLU A 382 -15.58 -12.03 2.25
C GLU A 382 -14.83 -12.37 3.54
N LEU A 383 -14.56 -11.35 4.38
CA LEU A 383 -13.96 -11.54 5.70
C LEU A 383 -14.85 -12.41 6.57
N CYS A 384 -14.31 -13.44 7.19
CA CYS A 384 -15.00 -14.28 8.15
C CYS A 384 -14.73 -13.85 9.58
N TYR A 385 -15.69 -14.05 10.48
CA TYR A 385 -15.39 -13.94 11.89
C TYR A 385 -14.31 -14.93 12.28
N SER A 386 -13.26 -14.41 12.90
CA SER A 386 -12.19 -15.21 13.49
C SER A 386 -11.70 -14.56 14.77
N SER A 387 -11.30 -15.37 15.72
CA SER A 387 -10.70 -14.91 16.96
C SER A 387 -9.61 -15.87 17.42
N ILE A 388 -8.59 -15.35 18.05
CA ILE A 388 -7.48 -16.12 18.60
C ILE A 388 -7.25 -15.73 20.05
N ALA A 389 -6.76 -16.67 20.87
CA ALA A 389 -6.41 -16.36 22.25
C ALA A 389 -5.36 -15.24 22.31
N ASP A 390 -5.63 -14.20 23.10
CA ASP A 390 -4.76 -13.01 23.25
C ASP A 390 -3.52 -13.35 24.08
N GLU A 391 -2.54 -13.99 23.44
CA GLU A 391 -1.20 -14.19 24.00
C GLU A 391 -0.30 -13.05 23.51
N LYS A 392 0.30 -12.31 24.45
CA LYS A 392 1.22 -11.23 24.15
C LYS A 392 2.67 -11.65 24.27
N GLN A 393 3.52 -11.05 23.47
CA GLN A 393 4.97 -11.17 23.60
C GLN A 393 5.40 -10.57 24.94
N GLU A 394 6.20 -11.31 25.71
CA GLU A 394 6.65 -10.86 27.02
C GLU A 394 7.39 -9.52 26.92
N GLY A 395 6.98 -8.55 27.72
CA GLY A 395 7.56 -7.20 27.77
C GLY A 395 7.01 -6.22 26.72
N TYR A 396 6.14 -6.65 25.81
CA TYR A 396 5.62 -5.83 24.70
C TYR A 396 4.10 -5.87 24.61
N ASN A 397 3.51 -4.78 24.12
CA ASN A 397 2.08 -4.74 23.78
C ASN A 397 1.87 -5.23 22.34
N LEU A 398 2.36 -6.43 22.06
CA LEU A 398 2.34 -7.07 20.75
C LEU A 398 1.69 -8.45 20.88
N PRO A 399 0.65 -8.81 20.13
CA PRO A 399 0.17 -10.18 20.07
C PRO A 399 1.22 -11.09 19.44
N VAL A 400 1.38 -12.28 20.02
CA VAL A 400 2.32 -13.27 19.47
C VAL A 400 1.86 -13.75 18.10
N ILE A 401 0.55 -13.84 17.89
CA ILE A 401 -0.07 -14.27 16.63
C ILE A 401 -0.94 -13.15 16.06
N SER A 402 -0.73 -12.84 14.78
CA SER A 402 -1.62 -11.99 13.99
C SER A 402 -2.28 -12.82 12.90
N GLN A 403 -3.56 -12.57 12.60
CA GLN A 403 -4.28 -13.40 11.64
C GLN A 403 -5.44 -12.66 10.97
N SER A 404 -5.83 -13.13 9.77
CA SER A 404 -7.11 -12.83 9.13
C SER A 404 -7.62 -14.04 8.34
N VAL A 405 -8.95 -14.14 8.17
CA VAL A 405 -9.60 -15.27 7.51
C VAL A 405 -10.66 -14.75 6.56
N SER A 406 -10.66 -15.26 5.33
CA SER A 406 -11.70 -14.92 4.35
C SER A 406 -12.14 -16.11 3.52
N VAL A 407 -13.26 -15.98 2.83
CA VAL A 407 -13.73 -16.95 1.84
C VAL A 407 -14.01 -16.23 0.53
N ASN A 408 -13.45 -16.77 -0.56
CA ASN A 408 -13.60 -16.20 -1.90
C ASN A 408 -14.88 -16.73 -2.60
N SER A 409 -15.14 -16.24 -3.82
CA SER A 409 -16.29 -16.65 -4.65
C SER A 409 -16.27 -18.12 -5.08
N ASP A 410 -15.09 -18.74 -5.09
CA ASP A 410 -14.89 -20.14 -5.44
C ASP A 410 -15.09 -21.09 -4.25
N ASN A 411 -15.56 -20.52 -3.11
CA ASN A 411 -15.74 -21.21 -1.84
C ASN A 411 -14.44 -21.81 -1.29
N GLU A 412 -13.31 -21.11 -1.47
CA GLU A 412 -12.06 -21.43 -0.81
C GLU A 412 -11.89 -20.51 0.40
N MET A 413 -11.54 -21.08 1.54
CA MET A 413 -11.19 -20.30 2.75
C MET A 413 -9.69 -20.10 2.83
N THR A 414 -9.27 -18.83 2.91
CA THR A 414 -7.87 -18.44 3.10
C THR A 414 -7.65 -17.98 4.53
N LEU A 415 -6.69 -18.58 5.22
CA LEU A 415 -6.18 -18.12 6.51
C LEU A 415 -4.77 -17.60 6.30
N THR A 416 -4.48 -16.37 6.73
CA THR A 416 -3.12 -15.86 6.86
C THR A 416 -2.80 -15.68 8.34
N VAL A 417 -1.71 -16.29 8.79
CA VAL A 417 -1.32 -16.31 10.20
C VAL A 417 0.17 -16.05 10.33
N SER A 418 0.54 -15.14 11.23
CA SER A 418 1.93 -14.75 11.48
C SER A 418 2.33 -15.06 12.92
N ASN A 419 3.49 -15.71 13.11
CA ASN A 419 4.11 -15.91 14.40
C ASN A 419 5.19 -14.83 14.63
N CYS A 420 4.92 -13.90 15.54
CA CYS A 420 5.80 -12.77 15.86
C CYS A 420 6.96 -13.14 16.80
N SER A 421 6.95 -14.32 17.43
CA SER A 421 8.04 -14.76 18.31
C SER A 421 9.31 -15.05 17.52
N LEU A 422 10.47 -14.65 18.03
CA LEU A 422 11.79 -15.00 17.46
C LEU A 422 12.29 -16.36 17.93
N THR A 423 11.75 -16.88 19.03
CA THR A 423 12.34 -18.04 19.73
C THR A 423 11.41 -19.23 19.82
N GLU A 424 10.09 -19.02 19.77
CA GLU A 424 9.12 -20.06 20.06
C GLU A 424 8.31 -20.48 18.84
N CYS A 425 8.27 -21.79 18.58
CA CYS A 425 7.27 -22.37 17.71
C CYS A 425 5.89 -22.26 18.39
N LYS A 426 4.86 -21.86 17.63
CA LYS A 426 3.49 -21.76 18.14
C LYS A 426 2.59 -22.76 17.44
N THR A 427 2.01 -23.66 18.25
CA THR A 427 1.01 -24.61 17.75
C THR A 427 -0.37 -23.99 17.87
N ILE A 428 -1.08 -23.90 16.77
CA ILE A 428 -2.44 -23.36 16.67
C ILE A 428 -3.39 -24.49 16.39
N GLU A 429 -4.49 -24.52 17.15
CA GLU A 429 -5.63 -25.40 16.94
C GLU A 429 -6.81 -24.51 16.51
N ALA A 430 -7.13 -24.56 15.23
CA ALA A 430 -8.18 -23.75 14.63
C ALA A 430 -9.48 -24.58 14.53
N ASP A 431 -10.44 -24.24 15.36
CA ASP A 431 -11.79 -24.76 15.30
C ASP A 431 -12.58 -23.99 14.24
N ILE A 432 -13.04 -24.69 13.19
CA ILE A 432 -13.69 -24.10 12.03
C ILE A 432 -15.14 -24.57 11.98
N CYS A 433 -16.07 -23.65 12.15
CA CYS A 433 -17.50 -23.93 12.02
C CYS A 433 -18.08 -23.18 10.79
N GLY A 434 -19.20 -23.67 10.27
CA GLY A 434 -19.91 -23.03 9.17
C GLY A 434 -19.15 -23.04 7.82
N PHE A 435 -18.14 -23.92 7.69
CA PHE A 435 -17.39 -24.16 6.46
C PHE A 435 -16.93 -25.62 6.41
N SER A 436 -17.06 -26.25 5.24
CA SER A 436 -16.61 -27.63 5.01
C SER A 436 -15.53 -27.64 3.95
N PHE A 437 -14.52 -28.46 4.14
CA PHE A 437 -13.39 -28.59 3.22
C PHE A 437 -12.87 -30.03 3.15
N ASP A 438 -12.38 -30.40 1.98
CA ASP A 438 -11.81 -31.73 1.73
C ASP A 438 -10.29 -31.65 1.60
N SER A 439 -9.75 -30.56 1.08
CA SER A 439 -8.32 -30.38 0.85
C SER A 439 -7.73 -29.21 1.65
N VAL A 440 -6.44 -29.31 1.92
CA VAL A 440 -5.64 -28.29 2.58
C VAL A 440 -4.35 -28.10 1.79
N ARG A 441 -4.05 -26.87 1.40
CA ARG A 441 -2.76 -26.49 0.82
C ARG A 441 -2.21 -25.29 1.60
N ALA A 442 -0.91 -25.22 1.75
CA ALA A 442 -0.33 -24.09 2.48
C ALA A 442 1.08 -23.76 2.01
N ARG A 443 1.41 -22.48 2.13
CA ARG A 443 2.73 -21.94 1.81
C ARG A 443 3.20 -21.07 2.98
N ILE A 444 4.52 -21.02 3.19
CA ILE A 444 5.12 -20.29 4.30
C ILE A 444 6.30 -19.45 3.85
N LEU A 445 6.44 -18.28 4.45
CA LEU A 445 7.64 -17.47 4.47
C LEU A 445 8.21 -17.49 5.88
N SER A 446 9.45 -17.97 6.07
CA SER A 446 10.10 -18.07 7.38
C SER A 446 11.60 -18.00 7.23
N ALA A 447 12.21 -17.11 7.99
CA ALA A 447 13.67 -16.97 8.08
C ALA A 447 14.05 -16.25 9.38
N GLU A 448 15.34 -16.14 9.65
CA GLU A 448 15.87 -15.28 10.71
C GLU A 448 15.44 -13.82 10.46
N SER A 449 15.17 -13.05 11.53
CA SER A 449 14.61 -11.71 11.44
C SER A 449 15.40 -10.73 10.56
N ASN A 450 16.73 -10.83 10.55
CA ASN A 450 17.63 -10.03 9.74
C ASN A 450 17.87 -10.59 8.32
N ALA A 451 17.35 -11.78 8.00
CA ALA A 451 17.52 -12.37 6.68
C ALA A 451 16.82 -11.53 5.60
N HIS A 452 17.49 -11.35 4.48
CA HIS A 452 17.02 -10.58 3.34
C HIS A 452 17.62 -11.08 2.04
N ASN A 453 17.04 -10.68 0.92
CA ASN A 453 17.54 -11.00 -0.40
C ASN A 453 18.53 -9.92 -0.86
N THR A 454 19.59 -10.34 -1.49
CA THR A 454 20.61 -9.48 -2.10
C THR A 454 20.74 -9.80 -3.59
N PHE A 455 21.42 -8.95 -4.37
CA PHE A 455 21.65 -9.25 -5.79
C PHE A 455 22.57 -10.45 -6.02
N ASP A 456 23.35 -10.87 -5.02
CA ASP A 456 24.20 -12.06 -5.09
C ASP A 456 23.47 -13.31 -4.54
N GLU A 457 22.49 -13.12 -3.63
CA GLU A 457 21.65 -14.17 -3.04
C GLU A 457 20.17 -13.77 -3.15
N PRO A 458 19.58 -13.82 -4.37
CA PRO A 458 18.24 -13.23 -4.62
C PRO A 458 17.08 -14.04 -4.04
N GLU A 459 17.32 -15.28 -3.62
CA GLU A 459 16.31 -16.23 -3.10
C GLU A 459 16.64 -16.70 -1.68
N ASN A 460 17.47 -15.95 -0.92
CA ASN A 460 17.80 -16.29 0.47
C ASN A 460 16.55 -16.36 1.37
N VAL A 461 15.56 -15.52 1.11
CA VAL A 461 14.23 -15.53 1.76
C VAL A 461 13.17 -15.68 0.68
N THR A 462 12.50 -16.83 0.63
CA THR A 462 11.49 -17.13 -0.36
C THR A 462 10.37 -18.00 0.22
N ILE A 463 9.22 -18.03 -0.45
CA ILE A 463 8.09 -18.88 -0.07
C ILE A 463 8.42 -20.35 -0.34
N THR A 464 8.05 -21.20 0.62
CA THR A 464 8.12 -22.66 0.48
C THR A 464 6.79 -23.31 0.80
N GLU A 465 6.60 -24.56 0.37
CA GLU A 465 5.44 -25.36 0.76
C GLU A 465 5.44 -25.61 2.27
N PHE A 466 4.25 -25.64 2.88
CA PHE A 466 4.07 -25.91 4.29
C PHE A 466 3.18 -27.12 4.51
N ASP A 467 3.77 -28.20 5.01
CA ASP A 467 3.13 -29.52 5.20
C ASP A 467 2.81 -29.86 6.67
N LYS A 468 3.20 -29.00 7.62
CA LYS A 468 3.01 -29.23 9.08
C LYS A 468 1.56 -28.88 9.51
N ILE A 469 0.56 -29.40 8.79
CA ILE A 469 -0.85 -29.23 9.07
C ILE A 469 -1.52 -30.58 9.21
N THR A 470 -2.35 -30.73 10.23
CA THR A 470 -3.14 -31.94 10.46
C THR A 470 -4.63 -31.57 10.51
N LYS A 471 -5.47 -32.26 9.74
CA LYS A 471 -6.92 -32.16 9.85
C LYS A 471 -7.37 -32.84 11.14
N ILE A 472 -8.24 -32.20 11.91
CA ILE A 472 -8.86 -32.69 13.14
C ILE A 472 -10.39 -32.61 13.00
N ASP A 473 -11.13 -33.22 13.91
CA ASP A 473 -12.60 -33.27 13.82
C ASP A 473 -13.24 -31.89 13.80
N SER A 474 -12.66 -30.89 14.51
CA SER A 474 -13.19 -29.53 14.59
C SER A 474 -12.57 -28.55 13.57
N GLY A 475 -11.57 -28.99 12.77
CA GLY A 475 -10.89 -28.10 11.82
C GLY A 475 -9.47 -28.55 11.50
N ILE A 476 -8.46 -27.72 11.83
CA ILE A 476 -7.04 -28.00 11.56
C ILE A 476 -6.16 -27.67 12.77
N THR A 477 -5.05 -28.36 12.89
CA THR A 477 -3.94 -27.97 13.77
C THR A 477 -2.65 -27.84 12.96
N PHE A 478 -1.82 -26.84 13.32
CA PHE A 478 -0.55 -26.56 12.65
C PHE A 478 0.42 -25.90 13.60
N THR A 479 1.73 -26.04 13.30
CA THR A 479 2.79 -25.44 14.14
C THR A 479 3.66 -24.52 13.31
N LEU A 480 3.61 -23.23 13.63
CA LEU A 480 4.39 -22.18 12.99
C LEU A 480 5.77 -22.08 13.63
N PRO A 481 6.86 -22.07 12.84
CA PRO A 481 8.19 -21.73 13.34
C PRO A 481 8.24 -20.27 13.82
N PRO A 482 9.29 -19.88 14.56
CA PRO A 482 9.54 -18.46 14.86
C PRO A 482 9.61 -17.60 13.59
N CYS A 483 9.30 -16.31 13.70
CA CYS A 483 9.42 -15.31 12.64
C CYS A 483 8.90 -15.84 11.30
N SER A 484 7.59 -16.10 11.23
CA SER A 484 7.00 -16.74 10.05
C SER A 484 5.62 -16.19 9.70
N VAL A 485 5.29 -16.28 8.41
CA VAL A 485 3.99 -15.93 7.83
C VAL A 485 3.51 -17.11 6.99
N VAL A 486 2.33 -17.65 7.28
CA VAL A 486 1.72 -18.75 6.55
C VAL A 486 0.44 -18.33 5.85
N GLU A 487 0.23 -18.82 4.65
CA GLU A 487 -1.06 -18.90 3.97
C GLU A 487 -1.56 -20.34 4.01
N ILE A 488 -2.78 -20.55 4.46
CA ILE A 488 -3.46 -21.85 4.44
C ILE A 488 -4.75 -21.68 3.64
N ILE A 489 -4.95 -22.53 2.65
CA ILE A 489 -6.16 -22.53 1.82
C ILE A 489 -6.89 -23.86 2.03
N LEU A 490 -8.16 -23.75 2.41
CA LEU A 490 -9.09 -24.86 2.59
C LEU A 490 -10.10 -24.85 1.45
N SER A 491 -10.27 -25.98 0.77
CA SER A 491 -11.19 -26.12 -0.37
C SER A 491 -11.95 -27.45 -0.39
#